data_a056efb098d27f63e3ee11cdd3668df0
#
_entry.id   a056efb098d27f63e3ee11cdd3668df0
#
_cell.length_a   1.000
_cell.length_b   1.000
_cell.length_c   1.000
_cell.angle_alpha   90.00
_cell.angle_beta   90.00
_cell.angle_gamma   90.00
#
_symmetry.space_group_name_H-M   'P 1'
#
loop_
_entity.id
_entity.type
_entity.pdbx_description
1 polymer ?
#
loop_
_entity_poly.entity_id
_entity_poly.type
_entity_poly.pdbx_seq_one_letter_code
_entity_poly.pdbx_strand_id
1 'polypeptide(L)'
;RTTMKKIILTLVAALGFAAGSALAAGGGIPLDKAPVKTNDLASLQNGAKVFVNYCLNCHSAAFMRFNRLKDIGLTDQQVKDNLLFTTDKVGETMKAAIDPKQAKAWFGANPPDLTVIARSRAGAGGSGADYLYTYLRTYYRDDTKPTGWNNLVFPNVGMPHVLWELQGDRRPVFEEHESHGHKTQVFKGWEQVKPGLMTPLQYDQTVGDLVNYMQWMAEPAQNTRKRVGVWVLIFLGVFTLIAWRLNAAFWKDVK
;
A
#
# COMPACT_ATOMS: atom_id res chain seq x y z
N ARG A 1 14.08 -40.73 21.31
CA ARG A 1 12.89 -39.92 21.70
C ARG A 1 13.26 -38.60 22.38
N THR A 2 14.28 -38.56 23.23
CA THR A 2 14.76 -37.34 23.92
C THR A 2 15.44 -36.35 22.99
N THR A 3 16.16 -36.79 21.97
CA THR A 3 16.87 -35.92 21.01
C THR A 3 15.91 -35.16 20.10
N MET A 4 14.85 -35.82 19.62
CA MET A 4 13.84 -35.20 18.76
C MET A 4 13.00 -34.15 19.50
N LYS A 5 12.66 -34.40 20.79
CA LYS A 5 11.98 -33.40 21.63
C LYS A 5 12.84 -32.14 21.84
N LYS A 6 14.17 -32.34 22.05
CA LYS A 6 15.11 -31.21 22.18
C LYS A 6 15.25 -30.40 20.89
N ILE A 7 15.28 -31.06 19.71
CA ILE A 7 15.36 -30.39 18.40
C ILE A 7 14.06 -29.58 18.11
N ILE A 8 12.90 -30.12 18.43
CA ILE A 8 11.62 -29.41 18.27
C ILE A 8 11.53 -28.20 19.21
N LEU A 9 11.96 -28.35 20.48
CA LEU A 9 11.99 -27.23 21.43
C LEU A 9 12.95 -26.13 20.99
N THR A 10 14.15 -26.51 20.46
CA THR A 10 15.12 -25.52 19.96
C THR A 10 14.61 -24.81 18.69
N LEU A 11 13.91 -25.50 17.79
CA LEU A 11 13.29 -24.91 16.60
C LEU A 11 12.14 -23.94 16.98
N VAL A 12 11.30 -24.31 17.95
CA VAL A 12 10.22 -23.44 18.44
C VAL A 12 10.79 -22.22 19.16
N ALA A 13 11.84 -22.39 19.96
CA ALA A 13 12.53 -21.26 20.61
C ALA A 13 13.23 -20.35 19.60
N ALA A 14 13.88 -20.91 18.57
CA ALA A 14 14.53 -20.13 17.50
C ALA A 14 13.51 -19.35 16.65
N LEU A 15 12.34 -19.94 16.34
CA LEU A 15 11.24 -19.25 15.67
C LEU A 15 10.61 -18.14 16.54
N GLY A 16 10.54 -18.33 17.86
CA GLY A 16 10.07 -17.30 18.80
C GLY A 16 11.02 -16.11 18.92
N PHE A 17 12.34 -16.33 18.87
CA PHE A 17 13.35 -15.26 18.93
C PHE A 17 13.47 -14.48 17.62
N ALA A 18 13.16 -15.07 16.46
CA ALA A 18 13.19 -14.39 15.17
C ALA A 18 12.04 -13.36 14.97
N ALA A 19 10.98 -13.47 15.77
CA ALA A 19 9.83 -12.54 15.70
C ALA A 19 10.04 -11.22 16.47
N GLY A 20 11.12 -11.08 17.24
CA GLY A 20 11.34 -9.95 18.16
C GLY A 20 12.23 -8.81 17.67
N SER A 21 12.79 -8.84 16.45
CA SER A 21 13.91 -7.95 16.09
C SER A 21 13.64 -7.01 14.90
N ALA A 22 12.40 -6.78 14.49
CA ALA A 22 12.07 -5.92 13.35
C ALA A 22 11.64 -4.50 13.76
N LEU A 23 12.14 -3.99 14.88
CA LEU A 23 12.09 -2.55 15.18
C LEU A 23 13.32 -1.88 14.57
N ALA A 24 13.40 -1.86 13.25
CA ALA A 24 14.48 -1.17 12.55
C ALA A 24 14.20 0.33 12.51
N ALA A 25 15.14 1.05 13.05
CA ALA A 25 15.37 2.46 12.98
C ALA A 25 15.14 3.07 11.58
N GLY A 26 13.92 3.52 11.32
CA GLY A 26 13.63 4.51 10.30
C GLY A 26 13.26 5.78 11.02
N GLY A 27 14.10 6.81 10.99
CA GLY A 27 13.87 8.12 11.62
C GLY A 27 12.75 8.92 10.94
N GLY A 28 11.62 8.29 10.65
CA GLY A 28 10.45 8.89 10.05
C GLY A 28 9.25 8.90 10.99
N ILE A 29 8.25 9.70 10.66
CA ILE A 29 6.97 9.69 11.39
C ILE A 29 6.34 8.28 11.35
N PRO A 30 5.60 7.88 12.40
CA PRO A 30 4.84 6.64 12.39
C PRO A 30 3.86 6.59 11.23
N LEU A 31 3.72 5.43 10.60
CA LEU A 31 2.74 5.25 9.54
C LEU A 31 1.32 5.05 10.12
N ASP A 32 0.37 5.81 9.58
CA ASP A 32 -1.05 5.63 9.87
C ASP A 32 -1.56 4.32 9.30
N LYS A 33 -2.49 3.67 9.99
CA LYS A 33 -3.13 2.47 9.49
C LYS A 33 -4.12 2.80 8.38
N ALA A 34 -3.88 2.27 7.18
CA ALA A 34 -4.79 2.40 6.07
C ALA A 34 -6.10 1.62 6.31
N PRO A 35 -7.27 2.23 6.03
CA PRO A 35 -8.58 1.57 6.22
C PRO A 35 -8.87 0.57 5.08
N VAL A 36 -7.98 -0.41 4.84
CA VAL A 36 -8.06 -1.33 3.71
C VAL A 36 -9.21 -2.33 3.87
N LYS A 37 -10.13 -2.34 2.90
CA LYS A 37 -11.28 -3.25 2.79
C LYS A 37 -11.44 -3.70 1.33
N THR A 38 -10.57 -4.61 0.86
CA THR A 38 -10.54 -5.06 -0.54
C THR A 38 -11.78 -5.85 -1.01
N ASN A 39 -12.79 -6.00 -0.17
CA ASN A 39 -14.12 -6.53 -0.48
C ASN A 39 -15.23 -5.46 -0.48
N ASP A 40 -14.92 -4.19 -0.18
CA ASP A 40 -15.85 -3.08 -0.25
C ASP A 40 -15.85 -2.50 -1.67
N LEU A 41 -16.84 -2.90 -2.46
CA LEU A 41 -16.94 -2.53 -3.88
C LEU A 41 -17.10 -1.02 -4.06
N ALA A 42 -17.84 -0.33 -3.18
CA ALA A 42 -18.03 1.12 -3.27
C ALA A 42 -16.70 1.85 -3.06
N SER A 43 -15.94 1.46 -2.06
CA SER A 43 -14.60 1.98 -1.80
C SER A 43 -13.65 1.72 -2.97
N LEU A 44 -13.67 0.51 -3.55
CA LEU A 44 -12.83 0.15 -4.69
C LEU A 44 -13.19 0.96 -5.96
N GLN A 45 -14.48 1.17 -6.21
CA GLN A 45 -14.96 1.97 -7.35
C GLN A 45 -14.59 3.45 -7.19
N ASN A 46 -14.78 4.02 -6.00
CA ASN A 46 -14.33 5.38 -5.69
C ASN A 46 -12.81 5.51 -5.83
N GLY A 47 -12.06 4.56 -5.31
CA GLY A 47 -10.61 4.52 -5.44
C GLY A 47 -10.14 4.43 -6.89
N ALA A 48 -10.80 3.61 -7.73
CA ALA A 48 -10.53 3.53 -9.16
C ALA A 48 -10.79 4.87 -9.87
N LYS A 49 -11.89 5.56 -9.52
CA LYS A 49 -12.19 6.90 -10.04
C LYS A 49 -11.08 7.89 -9.68
N VAL A 50 -10.65 7.94 -8.44
CA VAL A 50 -9.57 8.84 -7.99
C VAL A 50 -8.26 8.48 -8.70
N PHE A 51 -7.92 7.18 -8.80
CA PHE A 51 -6.73 6.72 -9.49
C PHE A 51 -6.67 7.17 -10.94
N VAL A 52 -7.73 6.96 -11.69
CA VAL A 52 -7.78 7.30 -13.12
C VAL A 52 -7.72 8.81 -13.35
N ASN A 53 -8.38 9.60 -12.48
CA ASN A 53 -8.43 11.05 -12.68
C ASN A 53 -7.17 11.78 -12.20
N TYR A 54 -6.48 11.29 -11.15
CA TYR A 54 -5.36 12.00 -10.54
C TYR A 54 -4.00 11.33 -10.73
N CYS A 55 -3.95 9.99 -10.82
CA CYS A 55 -2.69 9.25 -10.85
C CYS A 55 -2.29 8.83 -12.27
N LEU A 56 -3.26 8.35 -13.07
CA LEU A 56 -3.01 7.76 -14.38
C LEU A 56 -2.49 8.76 -15.41
N ASN A 57 -2.61 10.06 -15.17
CA ASN A 57 -2.01 11.09 -16.03
C ASN A 57 -0.48 10.96 -16.09
N CYS A 58 0.14 10.59 -14.98
CA CYS A 58 1.59 10.51 -14.83
C CYS A 58 2.11 9.09 -14.54
N HIS A 59 1.31 8.25 -13.87
CA HIS A 59 1.70 6.91 -13.43
C HIS A 59 0.94 5.84 -14.20
N SER A 60 1.65 4.97 -14.90
CA SER A 60 1.04 3.76 -15.46
C SER A 60 0.71 2.74 -14.37
N ALA A 61 -0.30 1.92 -14.64
CA ALA A 61 -0.52 0.61 -14.05
C ALA A 61 -0.49 -0.41 -15.20
N ALA A 62 0.70 -0.60 -15.78
CA ALA A 62 0.90 -1.26 -17.06
C ALA A 62 0.54 -2.77 -17.06
N PHE A 63 0.40 -3.38 -15.89
CA PHE A 63 -0.02 -4.77 -15.74
C PHE A 63 -1.48 -4.91 -15.32
N MET A 64 -2.22 -3.78 -15.20
CA MET A 64 -3.66 -3.75 -14.96
C MET A 64 -4.40 -3.37 -16.26
N ARG A 65 -5.43 -4.13 -16.63
CA ARG A 65 -6.30 -3.81 -17.76
C ARG A 65 -7.59 -3.15 -17.27
N PHE A 66 -8.14 -2.25 -18.06
CA PHE A 66 -9.42 -1.59 -17.71
C PHE A 66 -10.58 -2.59 -17.54
N ASN A 67 -10.61 -3.68 -18.32
CA ASN A 67 -11.66 -4.69 -18.18
C ASN A 67 -11.64 -5.44 -16.84
N ARG A 68 -10.55 -5.38 -16.07
CA ARG A 68 -10.48 -5.93 -14.72
C ARG A 68 -11.32 -5.14 -13.70
N LEU A 69 -11.75 -3.93 -14.05
CA LEU A 69 -12.69 -3.16 -13.23
C LEU A 69 -14.07 -3.83 -13.10
N LYS A 70 -14.37 -4.83 -13.94
CA LYS A 70 -15.52 -5.74 -13.74
C LYS A 70 -15.44 -6.52 -12.44
N ASP A 71 -14.25 -6.88 -11.99
CA ASP A 71 -14.04 -7.63 -10.76
C ASP A 71 -14.45 -6.84 -9.51
N ILE A 72 -14.58 -5.52 -9.64
CA ILE A 72 -15.08 -4.62 -8.61
C ILE A 72 -16.51 -4.12 -8.90
N GLY A 73 -17.24 -4.82 -9.80
CA GLY A 73 -18.67 -4.62 -10.04
C GLY A 73 -19.01 -3.55 -11.09
N LEU A 74 -18.05 -3.04 -11.86
CA LEU A 74 -18.33 -2.12 -12.97
C LEU A 74 -18.61 -2.88 -14.27
N THR A 75 -19.54 -2.38 -15.09
CA THR A 75 -19.76 -2.88 -16.44
C THR A 75 -18.77 -2.26 -17.43
N ASP A 76 -18.54 -2.92 -18.58
CA ASP A 76 -17.71 -2.35 -19.65
C ASP A 76 -18.19 -0.97 -20.10
N GLN A 77 -19.53 -0.76 -20.13
CA GLN A 77 -20.11 0.51 -20.50
C GLN A 77 -19.79 1.60 -19.47
N GLN A 78 -19.94 1.31 -18.18
CA GLN A 78 -19.58 2.24 -17.11
C GLN A 78 -18.09 2.61 -17.13
N VAL A 79 -17.22 1.62 -17.42
CA VAL A 79 -15.78 1.87 -17.57
C VAL A 79 -15.50 2.78 -18.76
N LYS A 80 -16.13 2.52 -19.93
CA LYS A 80 -15.97 3.35 -21.14
C LYS A 80 -16.41 4.78 -20.91
N ASP A 81 -17.57 4.97 -20.30
CA ASP A 81 -18.16 6.29 -20.15
C ASP A 81 -17.48 7.15 -19.08
N ASN A 82 -16.83 6.52 -18.07
CA ASN A 82 -16.39 7.25 -16.89
C ASN A 82 -14.89 7.11 -16.55
N LEU A 83 -14.19 6.11 -17.09
CA LEU A 83 -12.82 5.79 -16.65
C LEU A 83 -11.83 5.57 -17.79
N LEU A 84 -12.28 5.46 -19.03
CA LEU A 84 -11.45 5.10 -20.19
C LEU A 84 -10.94 6.34 -20.91
N PHE A 85 -9.99 7.08 -20.28
CA PHE A 85 -9.51 8.36 -20.84
C PHE A 85 -8.22 8.24 -21.65
N THR A 86 -7.45 7.16 -21.50
CA THR A 86 -6.13 7.02 -22.15
C THR A 86 -6.11 6.01 -23.28
N THR A 87 -7.25 5.40 -23.61
CA THR A 87 -7.43 4.43 -24.71
C THR A 87 -8.91 4.28 -25.07
N ASP A 88 -9.21 3.70 -26.24
CA ASP A 88 -10.57 3.42 -26.69
C ASP A 88 -11.06 2.00 -26.37
N LYS A 89 -10.18 1.13 -25.85
CA LYS A 89 -10.47 -0.30 -25.66
C LYS A 89 -10.30 -0.71 -24.20
N VAL A 90 -11.37 -1.22 -23.60
CA VAL A 90 -11.34 -1.76 -22.21
C VAL A 90 -10.38 -2.93 -22.02
N GLY A 91 -9.98 -3.62 -23.08
CA GLY A 91 -8.97 -4.68 -23.04
C GLY A 91 -7.53 -4.18 -22.89
N GLU A 92 -7.28 -2.89 -23.11
CA GLU A 92 -5.94 -2.32 -22.99
C GLU A 92 -5.53 -2.13 -21.52
N THR A 93 -4.22 -2.02 -21.32
CA THR A 93 -3.64 -1.75 -19.99
C THR A 93 -3.72 -0.26 -19.64
N MET A 94 -3.71 0.03 -18.35
CA MET A 94 -3.75 1.41 -17.83
C MET A 94 -2.38 2.07 -18.00
N LYS A 95 -2.16 2.73 -19.14
CA LYS A 95 -0.93 3.47 -19.44
C LYS A 95 -1.13 4.95 -19.13
N ALA A 96 -0.07 5.57 -18.62
CA ALA A 96 -0.05 7.00 -18.37
C ALA A 96 -0.26 7.80 -19.66
N ALA A 97 -0.90 8.95 -19.55
CA ALA A 97 -1.08 9.87 -20.68
C ALA A 97 0.22 10.58 -21.07
N ILE A 98 1.13 10.80 -20.10
CA ILE A 98 2.41 11.48 -20.34
C ILE A 98 3.41 10.56 -21.07
N ASP A 99 4.14 11.12 -22.02
CA ASP A 99 5.28 10.45 -22.65
C ASP A 99 6.46 10.31 -21.66
N PRO A 100 7.12 9.13 -21.54
CA PRO A 100 8.21 8.91 -20.59
C PRO A 100 9.42 9.84 -20.76
N LYS A 101 9.72 10.30 -22.01
CA LYS A 101 10.81 11.24 -22.26
C LYS A 101 10.47 12.63 -21.75
N GLN A 102 9.21 13.05 -21.96
CA GLN A 102 8.71 14.32 -21.43
C GLN A 102 8.65 14.28 -19.89
N ALA A 103 8.17 13.19 -19.31
CA ALA A 103 8.15 13.01 -17.86
C ALA A 103 9.54 13.15 -17.24
N LYS A 104 10.55 12.51 -17.85
CA LYS A 104 11.94 12.64 -17.42
C LYS A 104 12.49 14.07 -17.56
N ALA A 105 12.12 14.77 -18.63
CA ALA A 105 12.53 16.16 -18.83
C ALA A 105 11.90 17.12 -17.82
N TRP A 106 10.63 16.89 -17.43
CA TRP A 106 9.89 17.79 -16.53
C TRP A 106 10.14 17.51 -15.04
N PHE A 107 10.29 16.24 -14.68
CA PHE A 107 10.38 15.82 -13.27
C PHE A 107 11.76 15.29 -12.88
N GLY A 108 12.71 15.23 -13.83
CA GLY A 108 14.03 14.64 -13.59
C GLY A 108 14.03 13.10 -13.55
N ALA A 109 12.88 12.46 -13.44
CA ALA A 109 12.70 11.01 -13.40
C ALA A 109 11.37 10.59 -14.00
N ASN A 110 11.26 9.34 -14.45
CA ASN A 110 9.97 8.79 -14.85
C ASN A 110 9.18 8.43 -13.60
N PRO A 111 7.88 8.82 -13.51
CA PRO A 111 7.00 8.34 -12.47
C PRO A 111 6.95 6.81 -12.45
N PRO A 112 7.07 6.15 -11.29
CA PRO A 112 7.04 4.70 -11.21
C PRO A 112 5.68 4.13 -11.59
N ASP A 113 5.67 2.89 -12.12
CA ASP A 113 4.45 2.12 -12.32
C ASP A 113 3.79 1.78 -10.99
N LEU A 114 2.48 1.96 -10.90
CA LEU A 114 1.72 1.78 -9.65
C LEU A 114 1.02 0.42 -9.53
N THR A 115 1.14 -0.49 -10.51
CA THR A 115 0.39 -1.76 -10.49
C THR A 115 0.57 -2.52 -9.18
N VAL A 116 1.79 -2.62 -8.67
CA VAL A 116 2.12 -3.37 -7.44
C VAL A 116 2.66 -2.47 -6.31
N ILE A 117 2.42 -1.17 -6.38
CA ILE A 117 3.02 -0.20 -5.46
C ILE A 117 2.66 -0.49 -3.99
N ALA A 118 1.42 -0.90 -3.72
CA ALA A 118 0.97 -1.24 -2.37
C ALA A 118 1.67 -2.50 -1.80
N ARG A 119 2.35 -3.29 -2.62
CA ARG A 119 3.19 -4.41 -2.18
C ARG A 119 4.66 -4.00 -2.07
N SER A 120 5.16 -3.24 -3.06
CA SER A 120 6.57 -2.85 -3.11
C SER A 120 6.96 -1.85 -2.01
N ARG A 121 6.00 -1.12 -1.44
CA ARG A 121 6.23 -0.17 -0.35
C ARG A 121 6.04 -0.77 1.06
N ALA A 122 5.84 -2.07 1.17
CA ALA A 122 5.85 -2.75 2.46
C ALA A 122 7.29 -2.76 3.04
N GLY A 123 7.40 -2.53 4.33
CA GLY A 123 8.69 -2.48 5.01
C GLY A 123 8.54 -2.55 6.53
N ALA A 124 9.62 -2.28 7.25
CA ALA A 124 9.66 -2.36 8.72
C ALA A 124 8.66 -1.42 9.42
N GLY A 125 8.30 -0.29 8.79
CA GLY A 125 7.34 0.67 9.35
C GLY A 125 5.87 0.28 9.20
N GLY A 126 5.54 -0.72 8.34
CA GLY A 126 4.16 -1.13 8.11
C GLY A 126 3.91 -1.73 6.72
N SER A 127 2.63 -1.92 6.39
CA SER A 127 2.24 -2.38 5.06
C SER A 127 2.47 -1.28 4.01
N GLY A 128 2.56 -1.67 2.73
CA GLY A 128 2.64 -0.69 1.66
C GLY A 128 1.39 0.18 1.55
N ALA A 129 0.22 -0.33 1.95
CA ALA A 129 -1.00 0.44 2.06
C ALA A 129 -0.89 1.52 3.17
N ASP A 130 -0.35 1.18 4.35
CA ASP A 130 -0.09 2.14 5.43
C ASP A 130 0.87 3.24 4.95
N TYR A 131 1.92 2.85 4.21
CA TYR A 131 2.86 3.81 3.63
C TYR A 131 2.16 4.77 2.65
N LEU A 132 1.40 4.27 1.68
CA LEU A 132 0.73 5.08 0.68
C LEU A 132 -0.32 6.00 1.31
N TYR A 133 -1.06 5.50 2.30
CA TYR A 133 -2.07 6.26 3.02
C TYR A 133 -1.44 7.43 3.79
N THR A 134 -0.36 7.17 4.51
CA THR A 134 0.36 8.21 5.23
C THR A 134 1.05 9.18 4.27
N TYR A 135 1.70 8.67 3.22
CA TYR A 135 2.38 9.47 2.22
C TYR A 135 1.44 10.48 1.55
N LEU A 136 0.27 10.06 1.05
CA LEU A 136 -0.68 10.95 0.38
C LEU A 136 -1.33 11.96 1.34
N ARG A 137 -1.35 11.67 2.65
CA ARG A 137 -1.91 12.52 3.69
C ARG A 137 -0.88 13.38 4.41
N THR A 138 0.39 13.35 4.02
CA THR A 138 1.47 14.10 4.69
C THR A 138 2.19 15.08 3.78
N TYR A 139 1.60 15.42 2.65
CA TYR A 139 2.02 16.54 1.83
C TYR A 139 1.74 17.88 2.51
N TYR A 140 2.66 18.83 2.31
CA TYR A 140 2.53 20.19 2.80
C TYR A 140 3.22 21.20 1.87
N ARG A 141 2.85 22.47 2.00
CA ARG A 141 3.43 23.56 1.23
C ARG A 141 4.84 23.86 1.74
N ASP A 142 5.80 23.87 0.81
CA ASP A 142 7.20 24.19 1.07
C ASP A 142 7.77 24.94 -0.14
N ASP A 143 7.77 26.27 -0.03
CA ASP A 143 8.19 27.17 -1.11
C ASP A 143 9.72 27.08 -1.39
N THR A 144 10.48 26.39 -0.56
CA THR A 144 11.90 26.10 -0.79
C THR A 144 12.14 24.97 -1.80
N LYS A 145 11.07 24.23 -2.17
CA LYS A 145 11.15 23.09 -3.09
C LYS A 145 10.74 23.50 -4.51
N PRO A 146 11.36 22.91 -5.54
CA PRO A 146 11.04 23.24 -6.95
C PRO A 146 9.57 23.03 -7.30
N THR A 147 8.91 22.02 -6.70
CA THR A 147 7.48 21.75 -6.90
C THR A 147 6.56 22.60 -6.03
N GLY A 148 7.10 23.34 -5.06
CA GLY A 148 6.34 24.05 -4.02
C GLY A 148 5.76 23.13 -2.94
N TRP A 149 6.14 21.84 -2.94
CA TRP A 149 5.59 20.80 -2.05
C TRP A 149 6.69 19.95 -1.41
N ASN A 150 6.44 19.50 -0.20
CA ASN A 150 7.26 18.54 0.51
C ASN A 150 6.36 17.50 1.22
N ASN A 151 6.98 16.47 1.83
CA ASN A 151 6.25 15.37 2.43
C ASN A 151 6.96 14.89 3.70
N LEU A 152 6.20 14.57 4.76
CA LEU A 152 6.78 14.13 6.03
C LEU A 152 7.32 12.70 5.99
N VAL A 153 6.70 11.81 5.19
CA VAL A 153 7.14 10.41 5.04
C VAL A 153 8.31 10.30 4.07
N PHE A 154 8.33 11.15 3.06
CA PHE A 154 9.37 11.16 2.04
C PHE A 154 9.91 12.59 1.83
N PRO A 155 10.78 13.07 2.72
CA PRO A 155 11.36 14.41 2.62
C PRO A 155 12.06 14.65 1.28
N ASN A 156 11.95 15.87 0.76
CA ASN A 156 12.45 16.28 -0.54
C ASN A 156 11.83 15.51 -1.72
N VAL A 157 10.54 15.21 -1.61
CA VAL A 157 9.79 14.51 -2.66
C VAL A 157 9.79 15.29 -3.97
N GLY A 158 10.13 14.61 -5.07
CA GLY A 158 10.06 15.19 -6.42
C GLY A 158 8.65 15.19 -7.01
N MET A 159 7.76 14.31 -6.54
CA MET A 159 6.36 14.25 -6.96
C MET A 159 5.59 15.46 -6.41
N PRO A 160 4.92 16.28 -7.25
CA PRO A 160 4.04 17.33 -6.76
C PRO A 160 2.81 16.75 -6.06
N HIS A 161 2.18 17.55 -5.19
CA HIS A 161 0.95 17.14 -4.53
C HIS A 161 -0.26 17.20 -5.47
N VAL A 162 -0.57 16.09 -6.15
CA VAL A 162 -1.65 16.05 -7.16
C VAL A 162 -3.06 16.18 -6.58
N LEU A 163 -3.25 15.95 -5.29
CA LEU A 163 -4.54 16.04 -4.59
C LEU A 163 -4.70 17.37 -3.82
N TRP A 164 -3.89 18.39 -4.12
CA TRP A 164 -3.85 19.64 -3.36
C TRP A 164 -5.19 20.38 -3.34
N GLU A 165 -5.94 20.36 -4.43
CA GLU A 165 -7.26 20.98 -4.47
C GLU A 165 -8.24 20.34 -3.50
N LEU A 166 -8.14 19.03 -3.33
CA LEU A 166 -9.00 18.28 -2.41
C LEU A 166 -8.60 18.54 -0.96
N GLN A 167 -7.29 18.54 -0.68
CA GLN A 167 -6.72 18.70 0.68
C GLN A 167 -6.70 20.16 1.14
N GLY A 168 -6.42 21.09 0.25
CA GLY A 168 -6.03 22.45 0.57
C GLY A 168 -4.56 22.61 0.97
N ASP A 169 -4.15 23.85 1.21
CA ASP A 169 -2.78 24.19 1.64
C ASP A 169 -2.68 24.05 3.16
N ARG A 170 -1.65 23.37 3.64
CA ARG A 170 -1.35 23.23 5.08
C ARG A 170 0.15 23.24 5.35
N ARG A 171 0.50 23.50 6.61
CA ARG A 171 1.89 23.49 7.13
C ARG A 171 1.98 22.54 8.31
N PRO A 172 3.10 21.83 8.47
CA PRO A 172 3.34 21.02 9.65
C PRO A 172 3.71 21.92 10.84
N VAL A 173 3.18 21.58 12.01
CA VAL A 173 3.56 22.18 13.28
C VAL A 173 4.50 21.22 13.98
N PHE A 174 5.70 21.71 14.36
CA PHE A 174 6.69 20.93 15.09
C PHE A 174 6.90 21.54 16.49
N GLU A 175 7.15 20.69 17.48
CA GLU A 175 7.66 21.09 18.78
C GLU A 175 9.10 20.62 18.95
N GLU A 176 9.93 21.48 19.57
CA GLU A 176 11.28 21.09 19.96
C GLU A 176 11.23 20.22 21.22
N HIS A 177 11.75 19.02 21.11
CA HIS A 177 11.99 18.12 22.23
C HIS A 177 13.50 18.04 22.49
N GLU A 178 13.93 18.40 23.69
CA GLU A 178 15.32 18.23 24.12
C GLU A 178 15.43 16.91 24.91
N SER A 179 16.24 16.00 24.40
CA SER A 179 16.53 14.74 25.07
C SER A 179 18.03 14.46 24.98
N HIS A 180 18.68 14.24 26.12
CA HIS A 180 20.11 13.97 26.21
C HIS A 180 21.01 15.04 25.52
N GLY A 181 20.62 16.32 25.55
CA GLY A 181 21.38 17.43 24.93
C GLY A 181 21.20 17.54 23.41
N HIS A 182 20.34 16.71 22.80
CA HIS A 182 19.97 16.80 21.39
C HIS A 182 18.56 17.38 21.23
N LYS A 183 18.44 18.44 20.43
CA LYS A 183 17.15 19.03 20.05
C LYS A 183 16.59 18.23 18.86
N THR A 184 15.42 17.63 19.03
CA THR A 184 14.68 16.95 17.97
C THR A 184 13.35 17.65 17.74
N GLN A 185 12.97 17.83 16.49
CA GLN A 185 11.65 18.35 16.13
C GLN A 185 10.66 17.19 16.03
N VAL A 186 9.60 17.23 16.83
CA VAL A 186 8.52 16.24 16.84
C VAL A 186 7.30 16.86 16.18
N PHE A 187 6.77 16.17 15.16
CA PHE A 187 5.53 16.57 14.49
C PHE A 187 4.35 16.51 15.47
N LYS A 188 3.60 17.62 15.58
CA LYS A 188 2.45 17.76 16.48
C LYS A 188 1.11 17.79 15.74
N GLY A 189 1.09 18.29 14.51
CA GLY A 189 -0.16 18.41 13.77
C GLY A 189 -0.03 19.33 12.57
N TRP A 190 -1.18 19.74 12.07
CA TRP A 190 -1.30 20.55 10.87
C TRP A 190 -1.92 21.92 11.19
N GLU A 191 -1.36 22.95 10.61
CA GLU A 191 -1.99 24.26 10.46
C GLU A 191 -2.60 24.34 9.07
N GLN A 192 -3.93 24.53 8.96
CA GLN A 192 -4.61 24.73 7.69
C GLN A 192 -4.44 26.18 7.23
N VAL A 193 -3.75 26.38 6.11
CA VAL A 193 -3.50 27.71 5.53
C VAL A 193 -4.63 28.11 4.59
N LYS A 194 -5.07 27.18 3.72
CA LYS A 194 -6.23 27.37 2.85
C LYS A 194 -7.07 26.09 2.86
N PRO A 195 -8.40 26.21 2.97
CA PRO A 195 -9.27 25.04 2.89
C PRO A 195 -9.20 24.42 1.50
N GLY A 196 -9.34 23.08 1.44
CA GLY A 196 -9.54 22.37 0.18
C GLY A 196 -11.03 22.24 -0.16
N LEU A 197 -11.30 21.54 -1.25
CA LEU A 197 -12.67 21.19 -1.65
C LEU A 197 -13.32 20.17 -0.71
N MET A 198 -12.51 19.43 0.07
CA MET A 198 -12.96 18.42 1.02
C MET A 198 -12.63 18.81 2.46
N THR A 199 -13.50 18.42 3.39
CA THR A 199 -13.14 18.42 4.80
C THR A 199 -12.01 17.43 5.05
N PRO A 200 -11.22 17.56 6.14
CA PRO A 200 -10.16 16.60 6.46
C PRO A 200 -10.65 15.14 6.49
N LEU A 201 -11.82 14.89 7.04
CA LEU A 201 -12.42 13.55 7.09
C LEU A 201 -12.76 13.02 5.69
N GLN A 202 -13.35 13.84 4.82
CA GLN A 202 -13.66 13.47 3.45
C GLN A 202 -12.39 13.18 2.65
N TYR A 203 -11.34 13.97 2.85
CA TYR A 203 -10.04 13.75 2.23
C TYR A 203 -9.43 12.43 2.70
N ASP A 204 -9.44 12.16 3.99
CA ASP A 204 -8.95 10.91 4.56
C ASP A 204 -9.69 9.69 4.02
N GLN A 205 -11.02 9.76 3.89
CA GLN A 205 -11.84 8.72 3.26
C GLN A 205 -11.49 8.52 1.80
N THR A 206 -11.35 9.61 1.03
CA THR A 206 -10.99 9.56 -0.40
C THR A 206 -9.61 8.94 -0.62
N VAL A 207 -8.62 9.31 0.19
CA VAL A 207 -7.29 8.69 0.15
C VAL A 207 -7.37 7.21 0.59
N GLY A 208 -8.21 6.89 1.58
CA GLY A 208 -8.47 5.52 2.00
C GLY A 208 -9.03 4.67 0.86
N ASP A 209 -10.01 5.17 0.12
CA ASP A 209 -10.59 4.50 -1.04
C ASP A 209 -9.55 4.30 -2.16
N LEU A 210 -8.76 5.33 -2.46
CA LEU A 210 -7.67 5.26 -3.43
C LEU A 210 -6.65 4.18 -3.05
N VAL A 211 -6.21 4.15 -1.80
CA VAL A 211 -5.24 3.16 -1.30
C VAL A 211 -5.84 1.76 -1.29
N ASN A 212 -7.14 1.63 -0.95
CA ASN A 212 -7.85 0.37 -1.03
C ASN A 212 -7.88 -0.20 -2.45
N TYR A 213 -8.16 0.65 -3.44
CA TYR A 213 -8.06 0.28 -4.86
C TYR A 213 -6.64 -0.14 -5.25
N MET A 214 -5.61 0.62 -4.87
CA MET A 214 -4.22 0.25 -5.16
C MET A 214 -3.80 -1.05 -4.48
N GLN A 215 -4.30 -1.33 -3.28
CA GLN A 215 -4.07 -2.60 -2.58
C GLN A 215 -4.75 -3.77 -3.32
N TRP A 216 -6.00 -3.58 -3.78
CA TRP A 216 -6.70 -4.57 -4.60
C TRP A 216 -5.98 -4.77 -5.94
N MET A 217 -5.60 -3.69 -6.63
CA MET A 217 -4.89 -3.74 -7.90
C MET A 217 -3.58 -4.52 -7.80
N ALA A 218 -2.85 -4.38 -6.70
CA ALA A 218 -1.59 -5.09 -6.46
C ALA A 218 -1.77 -6.60 -6.24
N GLU A 219 -2.96 -7.07 -5.83
CA GLU A 219 -3.30 -8.48 -5.67
C GLU A 219 -4.82 -8.70 -5.76
N PRO A 220 -5.43 -8.70 -6.96
CA PRO A 220 -6.87 -8.88 -7.12
C PRO A 220 -7.38 -10.22 -6.58
N ALA A 221 -6.55 -11.26 -6.59
CA ALA A 221 -6.87 -12.59 -6.07
C ALA A 221 -6.72 -12.75 -4.55
N GLN A 222 -6.35 -11.69 -3.79
CA GLN A 222 -6.01 -11.79 -2.37
C GLN A 222 -7.12 -12.44 -1.53
N ASN A 223 -8.36 -12.01 -1.71
CA ASN A 223 -9.49 -12.53 -0.93
C ASN A 223 -9.76 -14.01 -1.25
N THR A 224 -9.68 -14.39 -2.52
CA THR A 224 -9.82 -15.79 -2.96
C THR A 224 -8.66 -16.64 -2.44
N ARG A 225 -7.42 -16.15 -2.54
CA ARG A 225 -6.23 -16.84 -2.01
C ARG A 225 -6.34 -17.10 -0.51
N LYS A 226 -6.77 -16.10 0.27
CA LYS A 226 -6.96 -16.25 1.73
C LYS A 226 -8.02 -17.32 2.03
N ARG A 227 -9.17 -17.28 1.35
CA ARG A 227 -10.26 -18.24 1.54
C ARG A 227 -9.84 -19.67 1.18
N VAL A 228 -9.22 -19.86 0.01
CA VAL A 228 -8.72 -21.18 -0.43
C VAL A 228 -7.59 -21.65 0.47
N GLY A 229 -6.70 -20.74 0.91
CA GLY A 229 -5.58 -21.06 1.79
C GLY A 229 -6.00 -21.70 3.11
N VAL A 230 -7.12 -21.30 3.70
CA VAL A 230 -7.67 -21.94 4.92
C VAL A 230 -7.99 -23.41 4.66
N TRP A 231 -8.69 -23.73 3.56
CA TRP A 231 -9.00 -25.11 3.20
C TRP A 231 -7.75 -25.94 2.90
N VAL A 232 -6.76 -25.35 2.22
CA VAL A 232 -5.46 -26.00 1.96
C VAL A 232 -4.75 -26.33 3.27
N LEU A 233 -4.72 -25.40 4.24
CA LEU A 233 -4.09 -25.65 5.55
C LEU A 233 -4.81 -26.77 6.34
N ILE A 234 -6.16 -26.80 6.31
CA ILE A 234 -6.93 -27.86 6.94
C ILE A 234 -6.60 -29.22 6.29
N PHE A 235 -6.62 -29.28 4.95
CA PHE A 235 -6.24 -30.50 4.21
C PHE A 235 -4.84 -30.98 4.55
N LEU A 236 -3.85 -30.07 4.51
CA LEU A 236 -2.46 -30.39 4.84
C LEU A 236 -2.30 -30.84 6.30
N GLY A 237 -3.05 -30.28 7.25
CA GLY A 237 -3.07 -30.72 8.64
C GLY A 237 -3.54 -32.15 8.78
N VAL A 238 -4.70 -32.50 8.17
CA VAL A 238 -5.24 -33.87 8.18
C VAL A 238 -4.28 -34.83 7.47
N PHE A 239 -3.79 -34.46 6.29
CA PHE A 239 -2.83 -35.26 5.53
C PHE A 239 -1.56 -35.54 6.33
N THR A 240 -1.02 -34.55 7.02
CA THR A 240 0.17 -34.68 7.86
C THR A 240 -0.06 -35.66 9.01
N LEU A 241 -1.24 -35.61 9.66
CA LEU A 241 -1.58 -36.58 10.73
C LEU A 241 -1.65 -38.01 10.19
N ILE A 242 -2.27 -38.22 9.02
CA ILE A 242 -2.35 -39.55 8.39
C ILE A 242 -0.95 -40.03 8.01
N ALA A 243 -0.15 -39.19 7.34
CA ALA A 243 1.21 -39.51 6.94
C ALA A 243 2.11 -39.82 8.15
N TRP A 244 1.96 -39.07 9.25
CA TRP A 244 2.68 -39.35 10.49
C TRP A 244 2.30 -40.68 11.11
N ARG A 245 1.00 -41.01 11.14
CA ARG A 245 0.52 -42.33 11.63
C ARG A 245 1.04 -43.46 10.77
N LEU A 246 0.99 -43.28 9.44
CA LEU A 246 1.51 -44.25 8.48
C LEU A 246 3.01 -44.47 8.68
N ASN A 247 3.80 -43.40 8.77
CA ASN A 247 5.22 -43.47 9.04
C ASN A 247 5.49 -44.21 10.37
N ALA A 248 4.76 -43.92 11.44
CA ALA A 248 4.90 -44.59 12.73
C ALA A 248 4.56 -46.08 12.63
N ALA A 249 3.59 -46.50 11.81
CA ALA A 249 3.24 -47.88 11.55
C ALA A 249 4.34 -48.63 10.80
N PHE A 250 4.91 -48.06 9.74
CA PHE A 250 5.99 -48.66 8.95
C PHE A 250 7.31 -48.80 9.73
N TRP A 251 7.61 -47.86 10.62
CA TRP A 251 8.86 -47.87 11.39
C TRP A 251 8.72 -48.52 12.78
N LYS A 252 7.55 -49.13 13.07
CA LYS A 252 7.27 -49.72 14.38
C LYS A 252 8.27 -50.85 14.76
N ASP A 253 8.63 -51.67 13.79
CA ASP A 253 9.43 -52.89 13.98
C ASP A 253 10.90 -52.71 13.56
N VAL A 254 11.28 -51.51 13.10
CA VAL A 254 12.67 -51.17 12.78
C VAL A 254 13.31 -50.54 14.01
N LYS A 255 14.22 -51.29 14.61
CA LYS A 255 15.04 -50.90 15.78
C LYS A 255 16.38 -50.34 15.33
#